data_38160929fd5b78a0b3befd6364e77b8a
#
_entry.id   38160929fd5b78a0b3befd6364e77b8a
#
_cell.length_a   1.000
_cell.length_b   1.000
_cell.length_c   1.000
_cell.angle_alpha   90.00
_cell.angle_beta   90.00
_cell.angle_gamma   90.00
#
_symmetry.space_group_name_H-M   'P 1'
#
loop_
_entity.id
_entity.type
_entity.pdbx_description
1 polymer ?
#
loop_
_entity_poly.entity_id
_entity_poly.type
_entity_poly.pdbx_seq_one_letter_code
_entity_poly.pdbx_strand_id
1 'polypeptide(L)'
;MALDDLPGAIEKMHALKALGICLSMDDFGTRYQSLSSLKQLPLDQIKLGRSFVRDIASDGNVALLVQSIIDMSSRCHITVIAEGVENQAQLASLKDRDCVAYQGFLFSKAVPVGEFEKLLAPSADKKTSINSLLRDEAQGAAQRMTRHIK
;
A
#
# COMPACT_ATOMS: atom_id res chain seq x y z
N MET A 1 -4.56 -18.93 7.89
CA MET A 1 -3.40 -19.09 8.78
C MET A 1 -3.85 -18.57 10.13
N ALA A 2 -4.12 -19.45 11.08
CA ALA A 2 -4.38 -19.05 12.45
C ALA A 2 -3.02 -18.62 13.02
N LEU A 3 -2.94 -17.44 13.61
CA LEU A 3 -1.75 -16.98 14.32
C LEU A 3 -1.79 -17.58 15.74
N ASP A 4 -1.63 -18.89 15.83
CA ASP A 4 -1.63 -19.59 17.12
C ASP A 4 -0.42 -19.23 17.98
N ASP A 5 0.63 -18.65 17.37
CA ASP A 5 1.82 -18.10 18.04
C ASP A 5 2.12 -16.69 17.51
N LEU A 6 1.32 -15.71 17.90
CA LEU A 6 1.53 -14.31 17.52
C LEU A 6 2.87 -13.73 18.02
N PRO A 7 3.31 -13.99 19.30
CA PRO A 7 4.59 -13.50 19.77
C PRO A 7 5.78 -14.02 18.97
N GLY A 8 5.84 -15.32 18.69
CA GLY A 8 6.92 -15.92 17.90
C GLY A 8 6.90 -15.46 16.43
N ALA A 9 5.72 -15.17 15.87
CA ALA A 9 5.61 -14.56 14.54
C ALA A 9 6.20 -13.15 14.52
N ILE A 10 5.89 -12.31 15.51
CA ILE A 10 6.40 -10.93 15.64
C ILE A 10 7.92 -10.92 15.76
N GLU A 11 8.50 -11.82 16.57
CA GLU A 11 9.97 -11.93 16.73
C GLU A 11 10.65 -12.23 15.38
N LYS A 12 10.12 -13.21 14.63
CA LYS A 12 10.63 -13.55 13.30
C LYS A 12 10.49 -12.39 12.32
N MET A 13 9.38 -11.65 12.36
CA MET A 13 9.17 -10.46 11.54
C MET A 13 10.21 -9.37 11.85
N HIS A 14 10.50 -9.11 13.12
CA HIS A 14 11.56 -8.18 13.51
C HIS A 14 12.94 -8.62 13.01
N ALA A 15 13.26 -9.91 13.10
CA ALA A 15 14.50 -10.46 12.58
C ALA A 15 14.64 -10.25 11.06
N LEU A 16 13.56 -10.45 10.30
CA LEU A 16 13.52 -10.18 8.86
C LEU A 16 13.71 -8.69 8.54
N LYS A 17 13.05 -7.80 9.30
CA LYS A 17 13.24 -6.34 9.14
C LYS A 17 14.66 -5.90 9.44
N ALA A 18 15.33 -6.51 10.40
CA ALA A 18 16.76 -6.23 10.70
C ALA A 18 17.69 -6.56 9.51
N LEU A 19 17.25 -7.46 8.60
CA LEU A 19 17.93 -7.76 7.34
C LEU A 19 17.56 -6.82 6.20
N GLY A 20 16.74 -5.78 6.44
CA GLY A 20 16.26 -4.84 5.43
C GLY A 20 15.07 -5.34 4.60
N ILE A 21 14.39 -6.42 5.04
CA ILE A 21 13.22 -6.96 4.32
C ILE A 21 11.98 -6.14 4.68
N CYS A 22 11.24 -5.68 3.66
CA CYS A 22 9.94 -5.06 3.80
C CYS A 22 8.86 -6.13 3.94
N LEU A 23 7.96 -5.94 4.92
CA LEU A 23 6.89 -6.88 5.22
C LEU A 23 5.55 -6.33 4.75
N SER A 24 4.84 -7.11 3.94
CA SER A 24 3.53 -6.78 3.42
C SER A 24 2.48 -7.79 3.87
N MET A 25 1.34 -7.30 4.35
CA MET A 25 0.16 -8.14 4.63
C MET A 25 -0.76 -8.13 3.43
N ASP A 26 -1.08 -9.33 2.93
CA ASP A 26 -1.95 -9.52 1.78
C ASP A 26 -3.43 -9.66 2.16
N ASP A 27 -4.34 -9.36 1.23
CA ASP A 27 -5.79 -9.52 1.37
C ASP A 27 -6.40 -8.86 2.62
N PHE A 28 -5.90 -7.68 3.02
CA PHE A 28 -6.42 -6.98 4.19
C PHE A 28 -7.92 -6.65 4.05
N GLY A 29 -8.67 -6.99 5.10
CA GLY A 29 -10.12 -6.72 5.19
C GLY A 29 -11.01 -7.82 4.61
N THR A 30 -10.47 -8.88 4.02
CA THR A 30 -11.28 -10.00 3.48
C THR A 30 -11.58 -11.08 4.53
N ARG A 31 -10.87 -11.10 5.65
CA ARG A 31 -11.04 -12.04 6.77
C ARG A 31 -11.14 -11.27 8.09
N TYR A 32 -11.54 -11.96 9.17
CA TYR A 32 -11.55 -11.43 10.54
C TYR A 32 -10.12 -11.08 11.01
N GLN A 33 -9.59 -9.99 10.51
CA GLN A 33 -8.33 -9.44 10.99
C GLN A 33 -8.68 -8.29 11.94
N SER A 34 -8.25 -8.42 13.18
CA SER A 34 -8.50 -7.37 14.17
C SER A 34 -7.57 -6.18 13.89
N LEU A 35 -8.10 -4.97 13.92
CA LEU A 35 -7.30 -3.74 13.81
C LEU A 35 -6.23 -3.66 14.91
N SER A 36 -6.46 -4.31 16.06
CA SER A 36 -5.49 -4.40 17.14
C SER A 36 -4.24 -5.22 16.75
N SER A 37 -4.40 -6.21 15.89
CA SER A 37 -3.26 -7.02 15.39
C SER A 37 -2.34 -6.20 14.49
N LEU A 38 -2.88 -5.28 13.66
CA LEU A 38 -2.06 -4.41 12.82
C LEU A 38 -1.08 -3.55 13.62
N LYS A 39 -1.52 -3.05 14.78
CA LYS A 39 -0.67 -2.22 15.63
C LYS A 39 0.52 -2.98 16.23
N GLN A 40 0.42 -4.30 16.34
CA GLN A 40 1.44 -5.16 16.93
C GLN A 40 2.43 -5.71 15.91
N LEU A 41 2.01 -5.78 14.65
CA LEU A 41 2.82 -6.34 13.57
C LEU A 41 3.73 -5.25 12.97
N PRO A 42 5.03 -5.51 12.82
CA PRO A 42 5.98 -4.55 12.24
C PRO A 42 5.87 -4.54 10.69
N LEU A 43 4.68 -4.18 10.19
CA LEU A 43 4.37 -4.14 8.76
C LEU A 43 4.87 -2.83 8.14
N ASP A 44 5.31 -2.91 6.90
CA ASP A 44 5.61 -1.76 6.05
C ASP A 44 4.45 -1.46 5.10
N GLN A 45 3.72 -2.49 4.70
CA GLN A 45 2.65 -2.39 3.71
C GLN A 45 1.45 -3.26 4.07
N ILE A 46 0.27 -2.83 3.65
CA ILE A 46 -0.92 -3.67 3.56
C ILE A 46 -1.50 -3.60 2.15
N LYS A 47 -1.99 -4.73 1.65
CA LYS A 47 -2.63 -4.83 0.36
C LYS A 47 -4.14 -4.91 0.57
N LEU A 48 -4.85 -3.93 0.05
CA LEU A 48 -6.30 -3.85 0.12
C LEU A 48 -6.91 -4.83 -0.88
N GLY A 49 -7.71 -5.77 -0.38
CA GLY A 49 -8.29 -6.84 -1.18
C GLY A 49 -9.18 -6.31 -2.33
N ARG A 50 -9.21 -7.06 -3.43
CA ARG A 50 -9.93 -6.69 -4.68
C ARG A 50 -11.42 -6.37 -4.48
N SER A 51 -12.08 -6.97 -3.49
CA SER A 51 -13.49 -6.71 -3.19
C SER A 51 -13.74 -5.24 -2.84
N PHE A 52 -12.85 -4.62 -2.08
CA PHE A 52 -12.95 -3.19 -1.75
C PHE A 52 -12.74 -2.32 -2.98
N VAL A 53 -11.74 -2.63 -3.79
CA VAL A 53 -11.42 -1.85 -4.99
C VAL A 53 -12.52 -1.98 -6.04
N ARG A 54 -13.15 -3.16 -6.18
CA ARG A 54 -14.26 -3.36 -7.11
C ARG A 54 -15.43 -2.44 -6.81
N ASP A 55 -15.78 -2.30 -5.54
CA ASP A 55 -17.02 -1.65 -5.11
C ASP A 55 -16.80 -0.18 -4.67
N ILE A 56 -15.54 0.30 -4.59
CA ILE A 56 -15.18 1.63 -4.07
C ILE A 56 -15.83 2.81 -4.81
N ALA A 57 -16.08 2.66 -6.11
CA ALA A 57 -16.66 3.74 -6.93
C ALA A 57 -18.20 3.72 -6.93
N SER A 58 -18.83 2.63 -6.49
CA SER A 58 -20.29 2.43 -6.56
C SER A 58 -20.95 2.33 -5.19
N ASP A 59 -20.20 2.01 -4.13
CA ASP A 59 -20.72 1.86 -2.77
C ASP A 59 -20.05 2.86 -1.82
N GLY A 60 -20.82 3.82 -1.34
CA GLY A 60 -20.36 4.85 -0.40
C GLY A 60 -19.88 4.27 0.94
N ASN A 61 -20.45 3.15 1.42
CA ASN A 61 -20.01 2.50 2.66
C ASN A 61 -18.64 1.85 2.47
N VAL A 62 -18.42 1.20 1.32
CA VAL A 62 -17.10 0.65 0.98
C VAL A 62 -16.06 1.76 0.86
N ALA A 63 -16.43 2.87 0.22
CA ALA A 63 -15.56 4.03 0.10
C ALA A 63 -15.15 4.64 1.45
N LEU A 64 -16.08 4.72 2.42
CA LEU A 64 -15.79 5.16 3.80
C LEU A 64 -14.90 4.18 4.56
N LEU A 65 -15.11 2.87 4.40
CA LEU A 65 -14.25 1.84 4.99
C LEU A 65 -12.82 1.94 4.45
N VAL A 66 -12.67 2.08 3.14
CA VAL A 66 -11.36 2.24 2.50
C VAL A 66 -10.66 3.50 3.00
N GLN A 67 -11.37 4.64 3.11
CA GLN A 67 -10.82 5.86 3.69
C GLN A 67 -10.30 5.63 5.11
N SER A 68 -11.10 4.97 5.95
CA SER A 68 -10.71 4.67 7.33
C SER A 68 -9.46 3.79 7.42
N ILE A 69 -9.33 2.81 6.50
CA ILE A 69 -8.14 1.95 6.41
C ILE A 69 -6.91 2.78 6.02
N ILE A 70 -7.04 3.64 5.01
CA ILE A 70 -5.93 4.50 4.54
C ILE A 70 -5.48 5.44 5.64
N ASP A 71 -6.41 6.14 6.30
CA ASP A 71 -6.10 7.10 7.38
C ASP A 71 -5.40 6.42 8.56
N MET A 72 -5.90 5.26 8.97
CA MET A 72 -5.30 4.48 10.05
C MET A 72 -3.89 4.02 9.68
N SER A 73 -3.73 3.47 8.48
CA SER A 73 -2.44 2.95 8.00
C SER A 73 -1.41 4.06 7.89
N SER A 74 -1.79 5.23 7.40
CA SER A 74 -0.95 6.43 7.33
C SER A 74 -0.43 6.84 8.72
N ARG A 75 -1.31 6.82 9.74
CA ARG A 75 -0.92 7.11 11.14
C ARG A 75 0.03 6.09 11.74
N CYS A 76 -0.01 4.85 11.23
CA CYS A 76 0.90 3.77 11.63
C CYS A 76 2.16 3.70 10.76
N HIS A 77 2.35 4.62 9.81
CA HIS A 77 3.43 4.59 8.81
C HIS A 77 3.44 3.32 7.95
N ILE A 78 2.25 2.79 7.67
CA ILE A 78 2.04 1.61 6.81
C ILE A 78 1.50 2.09 5.46
N THR A 79 2.14 1.69 4.36
CA THR A 79 1.68 2.01 3.01
C THR A 79 0.51 1.11 2.61
N VAL A 80 -0.57 1.69 2.10
CA VAL A 80 -1.69 0.94 1.53
C VAL A 80 -1.47 0.76 0.03
N ILE A 81 -1.56 -0.49 -0.46
CA ILE A 81 -1.53 -0.83 -1.88
C ILE A 81 -2.92 -1.34 -2.27
N ALA A 82 -3.61 -0.67 -3.16
CA ALA A 82 -4.91 -1.12 -3.67
C ALA A 82 -4.72 -2.13 -4.80
N GLU A 83 -5.31 -3.32 -4.67
CA GLU A 83 -5.19 -4.39 -5.65
C GLU A 83 -6.41 -4.50 -6.56
N GLY A 84 -6.15 -4.84 -7.84
CA GLY A 84 -7.20 -5.12 -8.82
C GLY A 84 -7.90 -3.86 -9.32
N VAL A 85 -7.17 -2.76 -9.49
CA VAL A 85 -7.68 -1.56 -10.15
C VAL A 85 -7.83 -1.83 -11.65
N GLU A 86 -9.06 -1.77 -12.15
CA GLU A 86 -9.41 -2.16 -13.52
C GLU A 86 -9.94 -1.01 -14.37
N ASN A 87 -10.41 0.08 -13.74
CA ASN A 87 -10.99 1.21 -14.46
C ASN A 87 -10.65 2.56 -13.82
N GLN A 88 -10.89 3.64 -14.59
CA GLN A 88 -10.57 5.01 -14.17
C GLN A 88 -11.41 5.50 -12.98
N ALA A 89 -12.66 5.03 -12.84
CA ALA A 89 -13.51 5.43 -11.72
C ALA A 89 -12.95 4.90 -10.38
N GLN A 90 -12.49 3.66 -10.35
CA GLN A 90 -11.81 3.07 -9.20
C GLN A 90 -10.53 3.85 -8.87
N LEU A 91 -9.71 4.14 -9.89
CA LEU A 91 -8.48 4.90 -9.71
C LEU A 91 -8.75 6.31 -9.17
N ALA A 92 -9.73 7.02 -9.72
CA ALA A 92 -10.12 8.35 -9.25
C ALA A 92 -10.55 8.29 -7.77
N SER A 93 -11.44 7.34 -7.43
CA SER A 93 -11.91 7.16 -6.06
C SER A 93 -10.80 6.84 -5.06
N LEU A 94 -9.76 6.10 -5.46
CA LEU A 94 -8.58 5.83 -4.64
C LEU A 94 -7.71 7.08 -4.47
N LYS A 95 -7.49 7.84 -5.55
CA LYS A 95 -6.70 9.09 -5.52
C LYS A 95 -7.35 10.15 -4.64
N ASP A 96 -8.68 10.29 -4.71
CA ASP A 96 -9.44 11.23 -3.87
C ASP A 96 -9.33 10.90 -2.36
N ARG A 97 -8.83 9.71 -2.03
CA ARG A 97 -8.58 9.22 -0.67
C ARG A 97 -7.10 9.10 -0.31
N ASP A 98 -6.24 9.75 -1.07
CA ASP A 98 -4.79 9.72 -0.84
C ASP A 98 -4.17 8.31 -0.87
N CYS A 99 -4.77 7.36 -1.62
CA CYS A 99 -4.15 6.06 -1.88
C CYS A 99 -3.01 6.23 -2.89
N VAL A 100 -1.78 6.18 -2.40
CA VAL A 100 -0.57 6.49 -3.19
C VAL A 100 -0.08 5.32 -4.04
N ALA A 101 -0.47 4.09 -3.72
CA ALA A 101 -0.02 2.89 -4.41
C ALA A 101 -1.18 2.00 -4.85
N TYR A 102 -1.14 1.53 -6.08
CA TYR A 102 -2.15 0.62 -6.63
C TYR A 102 -1.56 -0.28 -7.70
N GLN A 103 -2.19 -1.45 -7.86
CA GLN A 103 -1.88 -2.39 -8.94
C GLN A 103 -3.16 -2.95 -9.56
N GLY A 104 -3.13 -3.26 -10.86
CA GLY A 104 -4.27 -3.84 -11.54
C GLY A 104 -4.20 -3.74 -13.06
N PHE A 105 -5.19 -4.30 -13.72
CA PHE A 105 -5.25 -4.38 -15.18
C PHE A 105 -5.43 -3.03 -15.87
N LEU A 106 -5.84 -2.01 -15.13
CA LEU A 106 -5.84 -0.64 -15.63
C LEU A 106 -4.43 -0.17 -16.02
N PHE A 107 -3.41 -0.60 -15.28
CA PHE A 107 -2.01 -0.27 -15.56
C PHE A 107 -1.40 -1.24 -16.56
N SER A 108 -1.37 -2.53 -16.23
CA SER A 108 -0.89 -3.59 -17.11
C SER A 108 -1.37 -4.96 -16.62
N LYS A 109 -1.58 -5.89 -17.54
CA LYS A 109 -1.63 -7.32 -17.25
C LYS A 109 -0.20 -7.84 -17.09
N ALA A 110 -0.05 -9.08 -16.63
CA ALA A 110 1.24 -9.76 -16.65
C ALA A 110 1.75 -9.83 -18.09
N VAL A 111 2.99 -9.40 -18.30
CA VAL A 111 3.63 -9.36 -19.62
C VAL A 111 4.98 -10.08 -19.56
N PRO A 112 5.50 -10.58 -20.71
CA PRO A 112 6.85 -11.13 -20.78
C PRO A 112 7.92 -10.09 -20.36
N VAL A 113 9.08 -10.56 -19.90
CA VAL A 113 10.16 -9.71 -19.36
C VAL A 113 10.56 -8.57 -20.28
N GLY A 114 10.71 -8.82 -21.60
CA GLY A 114 11.09 -7.79 -22.56
C GLY A 114 10.04 -6.68 -22.77
N GLU A 115 8.76 -6.95 -22.49
CA GLU A 115 7.72 -5.92 -22.44
C GLU A 115 7.69 -5.19 -21.11
N PHE A 116 7.94 -5.91 -20.01
CA PHE A 116 8.07 -5.33 -18.69
C PHE A 116 9.21 -4.32 -18.61
N GLU A 117 10.37 -4.62 -19.19
CA GLU A 117 11.50 -3.70 -19.27
C GLU A 117 11.13 -2.38 -19.97
N LYS A 118 10.28 -2.42 -20.99
CA LYS A 118 9.76 -1.22 -21.68
C LYS A 118 8.84 -0.39 -20.77
N LEU A 119 8.09 -1.03 -19.85
CA LEU A 119 7.24 -0.33 -18.90
C LEU A 119 8.08 0.39 -17.83
N LEU A 120 9.26 -0.12 -17.51
CA LEU A 120 10.19 0.50 -16.54
C LEU A 120 11.03 1.61 -17.17
N ALA A 121 11.16 1.65 -18.51
CA ALA A 121 11.91 2.69 -19.19
C ALA A 121 11.29 4.08 -18.89
N PRO A 122 12.11 5.11 -18.56
CA PRO A 122 11.60 6.45 -18.33
C PRO A 122 10.92 6.95 -19.62
N SER A 123 9.59 7.06 -19.61
CA SER A 123 8.90 7.71 -20.72
C SER A 123 9.16 9.21 -20.66
N ALA A 124 9.63 9.78 -21.77
CA ALA A 124 9.91 11.23 -21.87
C ALA A 124 8.69 12.11 -21.53
N ASP A 125 7.48 11.56 -21.54
CA ASP A 125 6.21 12.27 -21.33
C ASP A 125 5.51 11.99 -19.99
N LYS A 126 6.01 11.12 -19.13
CA LYS A 126 5.39 10.85 -17.81
C LYS A 126 6.27 11.37 -16.68
N LYS A 127 6.06 12.63 -16.28
CA LYS A 127 6.58 13.21 -15.03
C LYS A 127 6.07 12.56 -13.73
N THR A 128 5.59 11.32 -13.80
CA THR A 128 5.17 10.54 -12.64
C THR A 128 5.91 9.20 -12.65
N SER A 129 7.22 9.30 -12.59
CA SER A 129 8.09 8.14 -12.41
C SER A 129 8.04 7.68 -10.95
N ILE A 130 8.05 6.37 -10.72
CA ILE A 130 8.26 5.76 -9.40
C ILE A 130 9.42 6.42 -8.65
N ASN A 131 10.45 6.90 -9.35
CA ASN A 131 11.56 7.66 -8.78
C ASN A 131 11.19 9.04 -8.25
N SER A 132 10.12 9.70 -8.73
CA SER A 132 9.65 10.96 -8.13
C SER A 132 8.90 10.70 -6.83
N LEU A 133 8.09 9.65 -6.77
CA LEU A 133 7.39 9.24 -5.54
C LEU A 133 8.39 8.85 -4.44
N LEU A 134 9.44 8.10 -4.77
CA LEU A 134 10.47 7.73 -3.80
C LEU A 134 11.34 8.91 -3.36
N ARG A 135 11.54 9.93 -4.21
CA ARG A 135 12.29 11.16 -3.85
C ARG A 135 11.45 12.09 -2.98
N ASP A 136 10.16 12.22 -3.26
CA ASP A 136 9.25 13.06 -2.48
C ASP A 136 9.03 12.48 -1.07
N GLU A 137 8.95 11.15 -0.93
CA GLU A 137 8.92 10.49 0.38
C GLU A 137 10.23 10.69 1.17
N ALA A 138 11.38 10.57 0.52
CA ALA A 138 12.68 10.80 1.16
C ALA A 138 12.85 12.26 1.61
N GLN A 139 12.40 13.23 0.81
CA GLN A 139 12.45 14.66 1.16
C GLN A 139 11.41 15.00 2.24
N GLY A 140 10.22 14.44 2.18
CA GLY A 140 9.18 14.60 3.20
C GLY A 140 9.56 14.01 4.56
N ALA A 141 10.29 12.90 4.58
CA ALA A 141 10.85 12.29 5.79
C ALA A 141 11.96 13.16 6.40
N ALA A 142 12.86 13.69 5.58
CA ALA A 142 13.94 14.60 6.02
C ALA A 142 13.41 15.91 6.61
N GLN A 143 12.37 16.52 6.01
CA GLN A 143 11.75 17.75 6.52
C GLN A 143 10.97 17.51 7.83
N ARG A 144 10.40 16.33 8.06
CA ARG A 144 9.75 15.97 9.34
C ARG A 144 10.75 15.75 10.46
N MET A 145 11.92 15.20 10.19
CA MET A 145 13.01 15.09 11.18
C MET A 145 13.53 16.45 11.65
N THR A 146 13.60 17.44 10.77
CA THR A 146 14.14 18.78 11.11
C THR A 146 13.17 19.61 11.96
N ARG A 147 11.88 19.28 12.01
CA ARG A 147 10.86 19.99 12.82
C ARG A 147 10.76 19.53 14.28
N HIS A 148 11.41 18.43 14.66
CA HIS A 148 11.38 17.87 16.02
C HIS A 148 12.65 18.16 16.84
N ILE A 149 13.56 18.99 16.29
CA ILE A 149 14.81 19.40 16.95
C ILE A 149 14.80 20.93 17.16
N LYS A 150 13.65 21.46 17.59
CA LYS A 150 13.59 22.83 18.16
C LYS A 150 12.71 22.86 19.39
#